data_3ec55f0248f922da9c2c6faa33066ebc
#
_entry.id   3ec55f0248f922da9c2c6faa33066ebc
#
_cell.length_a   1.000
_cell.length_b   1.000
_cell.length_c   1.000
_cell.angle_alpha   90.00
_cell.angle_beta   90.00
_cell.angle_gamma   90.00
#
_symmetry.space_group_name_H-M   'P 1'
#
loop_
_entity.id
_entity.type
_entity.pdbx_description
1 polymer ?
#
loop_
_entity_poly.entity_id
_entity_poly.type
_entity_poly.pdbx_seq_one_letter_code
_entity_poly.pdbx_strand_id
1 'polypeptide(L)'
;VVFIFTLSSYVLWNKDINLLKNIRPFWGIICFMIIVLPWVFIIQKTTDGLFFEKAINEDFLPKLFSEQESHGGYPGYYFLISSLIFWPLASFFPLAFFFVKNNLSNLGIRFLICWLVPFWIIIELIPTKLFHYPLPIFSPLILIVAGTMIYFENNKLNLKSFISKNAVFLFSLLFSLGGIVLSLFLCYLLINFNENKTDQYLYIASLFLISFLILILSILAVSYTHLRAHETAS
;
A
#
# COMPACT_ATOMS: atom_id res chain seq x y z
N VAL A 1 2.95 -14.12 -10.19
CA VAL A 1 2.53 -12.88 -10.84
C VAL A 1 3.41 -11.73 -10.37
N VAL A 2 3.38 -11.29 -9.10
CA VAL A 2 4.15 -10.15 -8.55
C VAL A 2 5.63 -10.22 -8.94
N PHE A 3 6.31 -11.32 -8.62
CA PHE A 3 7.73 -11.52 -8.90
C PHE A 3 8.08 -11.34 -10.40
N ILE A 4 7.29 -11.92 -11.29
CA ILE A 4 7.52 -11.84 -12.73
C ILE A 4 7.41 -10.39 -13.21
N PHE A 5 6.36 -9.67 -12.82
CA PHE A 5 6.16 -8.28 -13.24
C PHE A 5 7.22 -7.35 -12.65
N THR A 6 7.58 -7.54 -11.38
CA THR A 6 8.65 -6.77 -10.73
C THR A 6 9.97 -6.96 -11.46
N LEU A 7 10.35 -8.20 -11.70
CA LEU A 7 11.63 -8.50 -12.32
C LEU A 7 11.69 -8.03 -13.77
N SER A 8 10.63 -8.28 -14.54
CA SER A 8 10.55 -7.85 -15.94
C SER A 8 10.61 -6.33 -16.08
N SER A 9 9.82 -5.60 -15.29
CA SER A 9 9.84 -4.13 -15.32
C SER A 9 11.18 -3.55 -14.85
N TYR A 10 11.82 -4.17 -13.85
CA TYR A 10 13.11 -3.73 -13.35
C TYR A 10 14.25 -3.93 -14.37
N VAL A 11 14.27 -5.09 -15.04
CA VAL A 11 15.22 -5.39 -16.12
C VAL A 11 15.03 -4.45 -17.31
N LEU A 12 13.76 -4.23 -17.71
CA LEU A 12 13.45 -3.31 -18.81
C LEU A 12 13.85 -1.86 -18.49
N TRP A 13 13.59 -1.40 -17.27
CA TRP A 13 13.97 -0.03 -16.87
C TRP A 13 15.48 0.19 -16.85
N ASN A 14 16.21 -0.76 -16.25
CA ASN A 14 17.67 -0.61 -16.12
C ASN A 14 18.45 -1.08 -17.36
N LYS A 15 17.77 -1.74 -18.32
CA LYS A 15 18.39 -2.35 -19.52
C LYS A 15 19.52 -3.33 -19.19
N ASP A 16 19.44 -3.98 -18.03
CA ASP A 16 20.46 -4.89 -17.51
C ASP A 16 19.94 -6.33 -17.46
N ILE A 17 20.21 -7.08 -18.54
CA ILE A 17 19.87 -8.50 -18.66
C ILE A 17 20.78 -9.38 -17.78
N ASN A 18 21.97 -8.91 -17.39
CA ASN A 18 22.88 -9.72 -16.58
C ASN A 18 22.34 -9.98 -15.18
N LEU A 19 21.43 -9.13 -14.69
CA LEU A 19 20.71 -9.34 -13.45
C LEU A 19 19.96 -10.68 -13.47
N LEU A 20 19.31 -11.05 -14.60
CA LEU A 20 18.63 -12.34 -14.75
C LEU A 20 19.60 -13.52 -14.64
N LYS A 21 20.82 -13.38 -15.19
CA LYS A 21 21.85 -14.41 -15.08
C LYS A 21 22.30 -14.60 -13.62
N ASN A 22 22.46 -13.50 -12.88
CA ASN A 22 22.90 -13.53 -11.48
C ASN A 22 21.89 -14.18 -10.54
N ILE A 23 20.60 -14.03 -10.81
CA ILE A 23 19.50 -14.65 -10.04
C ILE A 23 19.44 -16.16 -10.24
N ARG A 24 20.11 -16.69 -11.30
CA ARG A 24 20.10 -18.12 -11.62
C ARG A 24 18.67 -18.71 -11.71
N PRO A 25 17.78 -18.16 -12.56
CA PRO A 25 16.35 -18.51 -12.56
C PRO A 25 16.11 -20.01 -12.82
N PHE A 26 17.00 -20.67 -13.53
CA PHE A 26 16.92 -22.11 -13.80
C PHE A 26 16.87 -22.94 -12.49
N TRP A 27 17.75 -22.67 -11.54
CA TRP A 27 17.75 -23.36 -10.25
C TRP A 27 16.49 -23.03 -9.43
N GLY A 28 16.04 -21.78 -9.47
CA GLY A 28 14.78 -21.37 -8.84
C GLY A 28 13.56 -22.13 -9.40
N ILE A 29 13.49 -22.30 -10.71
CA ILE A 29 12.43 -23.07 -11.38
C ILE A 29 12.50 -24.55 -10.98
N ILE A 30 13.69 -25.14 -10.92
CA ILE A 30 13.85 -26.55 -10.50
C ILE A 30 13.35 -26.72 -9.06
N CYS A 31 13.79 -25.87 -8.13
CA CYS A 31 13.33 -25.92 -6.74
C CYS A 31 11.80 -25.76 -6.64
N PHE A 32 11.24 -24.80 -7.37
CA PHE A 32 9.80 -24.60 -7.44
C PHE A 32 9.06 -25.85 -7.94
N MET A 33 9.55 -26.47 -9.02
CA MET A 33 8.95 -27.67 -9.57
C MET A 33 9.02 -28.87 -8.62
N ILE A 34 10.15 -29.06 -7.92
CA ILE A 34 10.29 -30.13 -6.92
C ILE A 34 9.25 -30.00 -5.81
N ILE A 35 8.91 -28.78 -5.41
CA ILE A 35 7.93 -28.52 -4.34
C ILE A 35 6.50 -28.66 -4.86
N VAL A 36 6.20 -28.12 -6.02
CA VAL A 36 4.82 -27.97 -6.55
C VAL A 36 4.33 -29.21 -7.26
N LEU A 37 5.19 -29.88 -8.06
CA LEU A 37 4.76 -31.02 -8.87
C LEU A 37 4.21 -32.20 -8.05
N PRO A 38 4.78 -32.60 -6.88
CA PRO A 38 4.19 -33.68 -6.10
C PRO A 38 2.75 -33.38 -5.68
N TRP A 39 2.47 -32.14 -5.26
CA TRP A 39 1.13 -31.71 -4.91
C TRP A 39 0.19 -31.72 -6.11
N VAL A 40 0.62 -31.12 -7.26
CA VAL A 40 -0.16 -31.12 -8.49
C VAL A 40 -0.51 -32.53 -8.93
N PHE A 41 0.45 -33.46 -8.87
CA PHE A 41 0.22 -34.85 -9.27
C PHE A 41 -0.78 -35.56 -8.34
N ILE A 42 -0.66 -35.37 -7.03
CA ILE A 42 -1.57 -35.96 -6.05
C ILE A 42 -2.99 -35.41 -6.25
N ILE A 43 -3.17 -34.07 -6.34
CA ILE A 43 -4.49 -33.47 -6.49
C ILE A 43 -5.15 -33.86 -7.82
N GLN A 44 -4.38 -33.90 -8.90
CA GLN A 44 -4.86 -34.34 -10.20
C GLN A 44 -5.40 -35.77 -10.16
N LYS A 45 -4.67 -36.65 -9.48
CA LYS A 45 -5.05 -38.07 -9.37
C LYS A 45 -6.24 -38.28 -8.42
N THR A 46 -6.32 -37.54 -7.32
CA THR A 46 -7.40 -37.70 -6.34
C THR A 46 -8.72 -37.09 -6.78
N THR A 47 -8.70 -36.13 -7.71
CA THR A 47 -9.90 -35.42 -8.19
C THR A 47 -10.25 -35.77 -9.63
N ASP A 48 -9.56 -36.74 -10.25
CA ASP A 48 -9.74 -37.10 -11.67
C ASP A 48 -9.71 -35.89 -12.62
N GLY A 49 -8.87 -34.89 -12.28
CA GLY A 49 -8.71 -33.66 -13.06
C GLY A 49 -9.72 -32.54 -12.76
N LEU A 50 -10.78 -32.82 -12.07
CA LEU A 50 -11.87 -31.88 -11.80
C LEU A 50 -11.42 -30.65 -11.01
N PHE A 51 -10.39 -30.78 -10.16
CA PHE A 51 -9.89 -29.64 -9.38
C PHE A 51 -9.39 -28.48 -10.25
N PHE A 52 -8.52 -28.78 -11.21
CA PHE A 52 -7.97 -27.74 -12.09
C PHE A 52 -9.02 -27.19 -13.06
N GLU A 53 -9.92 -28.04 -13.55
CA GLU A 53 -11.02 -27.61 -14.41
C GLU A 53 -11.89 -26.58 -13.69
N LYS A 54 -12.34 -26.89 -12.47
CA LYS A 54 -13.14 -25.96 -11.66
C LYS A 54 -12.36 -24.72 -11.25
N ALA A 55 -11.14 -24.88 -10.76
CA ALA A 55 -10.31 -23.75 -10.33
C ALA A 55 -10.03 -22.76 -11.47
N ILE A 56 -9.89 -23.22 -12.69
CA ILE A 56 -9.66 -22.34 -13.83
C ILE A 56 -10.97 -21.74 -14.34
N ASN A 57 -11.98 -22.58 -14.60
CA ASN A 57 -13.18 -22.16 -15.31
C ASN A 57 -14.23 -21.50 -14.39
N GLU A 58 -14.33 -21.93 -13.13
CA GLU A 58 -15.32 -21.41 -12.20
C GLU A 58 -14.75 -20.30 -11.29
N ASP A 59 -13.45 -20.37 -10.94
CA ASP A 59 -12.85 -19.42 -10.01
C ASP A 59 -11.96 -18.37 -10.69
N PHE A 60 -10.97 -18.81 -11.47
CA PHE A 60 -9.90 -17.92 -11.94
C PHE A 60 -10.35 -17.02 -13.09
N LEU A 61 -10.88 -17.64 -14.17
CA LEU A 61 -11.30 -16.90 -15.37
C LEU A 61 -12.47 -15.94 -15.08
N PRO A 62 -13.52 -16.35 -14.37
CA PRO A 62 -14.60 -15.43 -14.06
C PRO A 62 -14.14 -14.22 -13.21
N LYS A 63 -13.25 -14.41 -12.24
CA LYS A 63 -12.73 -13.30 -11.41
C LYS A 63 -11.90 -12.29 -12.20
N LEU A 64 -11.29 -12.71 -13.32
CA LEU A 64 -10.52 -11.82 -14.19
C LEU A 64 -11.39 -10.99 -15.14
N PHE A 65 -12.52 -11.55 -15.60
CA PHE A 65 -13.31 -10.95 -16.69
C PHE A 65 -14.69 -10.45 -16.26
N SER A 66 -15.18 -10.87 -15.10
CA SER A 66 -16.50 -10.47 -14.60
C SER A 66 -16.47 -10.19 -13.09
N GLU A 67 -17.43 -9.42 -12.64
CA GLU A 67 -17.67 -9.21 -11.20
C GLU A 67 -18.23 -10.49 -10.60
N GLN A 68 -17.64 -10.95 -9.51
CA GLN A 68 -18.06 -12.14 -8.79
C GLN A 68 -18.47 -11.82 -7.36
N GLU A 69 -19.49 -12.54 -6.85
CA GLU A 69 -19.90 -12.50 -5.44
C GLU A 69 -20.27 -11.10 -4.93
N SER A 70 -20.79 -10.21 -5.79
CA SER A 70 -21.10 -8.81 -5.45
C SER A 70 -19.86 -7.96 -5.07
N HIS A 71 -18.65 -8.41 -5.37
CA HIS A 71 -17.41 -7.71 -5.11
C HIS A 71 -16.86 -6.97 -6.35
N GLY A 72 -17.75 -6.40 -7.15
CA GLY A 72 -17.37 -5.55 -8.28
C GLY A 72 -16.86 -4.18 -7.86
N GLY A 73 -15.95 -3.60 -8.64
CA GLY A 73 -15.49 -2.23 -8.41
C GLY A 73 -14.76 -1.64 -9.61
N TYR A 74 -14.93 -0.33 -9.78
CA TYR A 74 -14.27 0.41 -10.86
C TYR A 74 -12.76 0.56 -10.62
N PRO A 75 -11.96 0.78 -11.66
CA PRO A 75 -10.57 1.21 -11.52
C PRO A 75 -10.47 2.45 -10.63
N GLY A 76 -9.48 2.48 -9.72
CA GLY A 76 -9.37 3.51 -8.68
C GLY A 76 -9.86 3.06 -7.30
N TYR A 77 -10.53 1.91 -7.21
CA TYR A 77 -11.02 1.35 -5.94
C TYR A 77 -9.90 1.16 -4.92
N TYR A 78 -8.81 0.49 -5.30
CA TYR A 78 -7.70 0.27 -4.38
C TYR A 78 -6.90 1.53 -4.08
N PHE A 79 -6.88 2.50 -5.01
CA PHE A 79 -6.27 3.80 -4.75
C PHE A 79 -6.99 4.54 -3.61
N LEU A 80 -8.31 4.53 -3.61
CA LEU A 80 -9.10 5.14 -2.54
C LEU A 80 -9.02 4.36 -1.23
N ILE A 81 -9.24 3.05 -1.30
CA ILE A 81 -9.26 2.19 -0.11
C ILE A 81 -7.88 2.05 0.53
N SER A 82 -6.79 2.02 -0.26
CA SER A 82 -5.44 1.92 0.29
C SER A 82 -5.10 3.12 1.17
N SER A 83 -5.59 4.31 0.84
CA SER A 83 -5.42 5.49 1.66
C SER A 83 -6.01 5.31 3.06
N LEU A 84 -7.12 4.58 3.16
CA LEU A 84 -7.79 4.29 4.44
C LEU A 84 -7.12 3.10 5.17
N ILE A 85 -6.90 1.99 4.46
CA ILE A 85 -6.31 0.77 5.04
C ILE A 85 -4.87 1.00 5.49
N PHE A 86 -4.12 1.80 4.74
CA PHE A 86 -2.73 2.11 5.02
C PHE A 86 -2.54 3.29 6.00
N TRP A 87 -3.62 3.90 6.47
CA TRP A 87 -3.55 4.91 7.51
C TRP A 87 -2.92 4.33 8.81
N PRO A 88 -2.02 5.05 9.52
CA PRO A 88 -1.63 6.44 9.29
C PRO A 88 -0.51 6.64 8.26
N LEU A 89 0.09 5.59 7.73
CA LEU A 89 1.23 5.67 6.79
C LEU A 89 0.86 6.30 5.45
N ALA A 90 -0.40 6.20 5.03
CA ALA A 90 -0.90 6.83 3.80
C ALA A 90 -0.73 8.35 3.80
N SER A 91 -0.72 8.99 4.97
CA SER A 91 -0.46 10.42 5.10
C SER A 91 0.93 10.82 4.58
N PHE A 92 1.89 9.89 4.55
CA PHE A 92 3.23 10.12 4.00
C PHE A 92 3.27 10.07 2.46
N PHE A 93 2.23 9.66 1.78
CA PHE A 93 2.24 9.51 0.31
C PHE A 93 2.67 10.77 -0.45
N PRO A 94 2.25 12.00 -0.09
CA PRO A 94 2.74 13.20 -0.75
C PRO A 94 4.26 13.41 -0.59
N LEU A 95 4.79 13.14 0.61
CA LEU A 95 6.22 13.21 0.90
C LEU A 95 6.99 12.08 0.21
N ALA A 96 6.41 10.88 0.22
CA ALA A 96 6.97 9.71 -0.46
C ALA A 96 7.05 9.91 -1.98
N PHE A 97 6.05 10.52 -2.59
CA PHE A 97 6.09 10.90 -4.01
C PHE A 97 7.25 11.85 -4.31
N PHE A 98 7.44 12.88 -3.48
CA PHE A 98 8.56 13.81 -3.61
C PHE A 98 9.92 13.12 -3.43
N PHE A 99 10.04 12.28 -2.41
CA PHE A 99 11.25 11.48 -2.16
C PHE A 99 11.59 10.58 -3.35
N VAL A 100 10.63 9.81 -3.84
CA VAL A 100 10.79 8.92 -4.99
C VAL A 100 11.22 9.70 -6.22
N LYS A 101 10.54 10.81 -6.54
CA LYS A 101 10.85 11.65 -7.71
C LYS A 101 12.31 12.14 -7.70
N ASN A 102 12.83 12.52 -6.53
CA ASN A 102 14.19 13.03 -6.39
C ASN A 102 15.25 11.92 -6.33
N ASN A 103 14.86 10.67 -6.13
CA ASN A 103 15.78 9.54 -5.95
C ASN A 103 15.61 8.44 -7.02
N LEU A 104 15.05 8.77 -8.19
CA LEU A 104 14.85 7.82 -9.30
C LEU A 104 16.15 7.22 -9.85
N SER A 105 17.30 7.84 -9.61
CA SER A 105 18.62 7.29 -9.95
C SER A 105 19.05 6.12 -9.06
N ASN A 106 18.46 6.00 -7.86
CA ASN A 106 18.77 4.93 -6.92
C ASN A 106 18.14 3.61 -7.37
N LEU A 107 18.95 2.56 -7.49
CA LEU A 107 18.50 1.24 -7.95
C LEU A 107 17.48 0.60 -7.01
N GLY A 108 17.61 0.80 -5.70
CA GLY A 108 16.64 0.32 -4.72
C GLY A 108 15.27 0.97 -4.89
N ILE A 109 15.22 2.29 -5.11
CA ILE A 109 13.96 3.00 -5.38
C ILE A 109 13.33 2.52 -6.68
N ARG A 110 14.11 2.33 -7.75
CA ARG A 110 13.60 1.74 -9.00
C ARG A 110 13.00 0.36 -8.79
N PHE A 111 13.67 -0.48 -7.99
CA PHE A 111 13.17 -1.81 -7.65
C PHE A 111 11.82 -1.74 -6.94
N LEU A 112 11.68 -0.88 -5.92
CA LEU A 112 10.42 -0.70 -5.20
C LEU A 112 9.29 -0.20 -6.09
N ILE A 113 9.58 0.70 -7.04
CA ILE A 113 8.59 1.18 -8.00
C ILE A 113 8.19 0.06 -8.97
N CYS A 114 9.15 -0.72 -9.47
CA CYS A 114 8.89 -1.86 -10.34
C CYS A 114 8.09 -2.97 -9.63
N TRP A 115 8.20 -3.06 -8.30
CA TRP A 115 7.36 -3.95 -7.52
C TRP A 115 5.95 -3.39 -7.33
N LEU A 116 5.84 -2.12 -6.99
CA LEU A 116 4.59 -1.45 -6.64
C LEU A 116 3.68 -1.24 -7.85
N VAL A 117 4.19 -0.53 -8.88
CA VAL A 117 3.35 0.07 -9.93
C VAL A 117 2.71 -0.96 -10.86
N PRO A 118 3.45 -1.92 -11.44
CA PRO A 118 2.85 -2.88 -12.37
C PRO A 118 1.78 -3.74 -11.71
N PHE A 119 2.04 -4.20 -10.49
CA PHE A 119 1.07 -5.02 -9.77
C PHE A 119 -0.16 -4.22 -9.33
N TRP A 120 0.02 -2.96 -8.93
CA TRP A 120 -1.10 -2.07 -8.62
C TRP A 120 -2.00 -1.88 -9.84
N ILE A 121 -1.42 -1.59 -11.00
CA ILE A 121 -2.20 -1.44 -12.25
C ILE A 121 -3.01 -2.71 -12.53
N ILE A 122 -2.42 -3.89 -12.37
CA ILE A 122 -3.10 -5.16 -12.62
C ILE A 122 -4.32 -5.33 -11.71
N ILE A 123 -4.16 -5.14 -10.40
CA ILE A 123 -5.28 -5.29 -9.45
C ILE A 123 -6.38 -4.24 -9.65
N GLU A 124 -6.03 -3.04 -10.15
CA GLU A 124 -7.02 -2.01 -10.50
C GLU A 124 -7.80 -2.37 -11.76
N LEU A 125 -7.21 -3.11 -12.70
CA LEU A 125 -7.88 -3.53 -13.93
C LEU A 125 -8.78 -4.75 -13.74
N ILE A 126 -8.53 -5.59 -12.73
CA ILE A 126 -9.37 -6.76 -12.44
C ILE A 126 -10.73 -6.29 -11.90
N PRO A 127 -11.87 -6.71 -12.49
CA PRO A 127 -13.21 -6.29 -12.06
C PRO A 127 -13.55 -6.72 -10.63
N THR A 128 -13.20 -7.94 -10.25
CA THR A 128 -13.43 -8.44 -8.87
C THR A 128 -12.46 -7.78 -7.89
N LYS A 129 -13.00 -7.10 -6.88
CA LYS A 129 -12.23 -6.36 -5.87
C LYS A 129 -12.26 -7.05 -4.51
N LEU A 130 -11.18 -7.74 -4.16
CA LEU A 130 -11.04 -8.37 -2.85
C LEU A 130 -10.04 -7.59 -1.97
N PHE A 131 -10.34 -7.43 -0.69
CA PHE A 131 -9.53 -6.63 0.25
C PHE A 131 -8.09 -7.12 0.42
N HIS A 132 -7.81 -8.39 0.16
CA HIS A 132 -6.47 -8.96 0.30
C HIS A 132 -5.60 -8.81 -0.97
N TYR A 133 -6.16 -8.42 -2.12
CA TYR A 133 -5.37 -8.24 -3.35
C TYR A 133 -4.25 -7.21 -3.22
N PRO A 134 -4.39 -6.09 -2.49
CA PRO A 134 -3.31 -5.14 -2.33
C PRO A 134 -2.22 -5.56 -1.32
N LEU A 135 -2.34 -6.68 -0.59
CA LEU A 135 -1.32 -7.10 0.38
C LEU A 135 0.12 -7.11 -0.18
N PRO A 136 0.39 -7.62 -1.41
CA PRO A 136 1.75 -7.62 -1.95
C PRO A 136 2.35 -6.23 -2.18
N ILE A 137 1.54 -5.18 -2.34
CA ILE A 137 2.03 -3.81 -2.54
C ILE A 137 2.33 -3.08 -1.23
N PHE A 138 1.89 -3.59 -0.09
CA PHE A 138 2.17 -2.97 1.20
C PHE A 138 3.66 -3.00 1.54
N SER A 139 4.37 -4.08 1.21
CA SER A 139 5.81 -4.18 1.45
C SER A 139 6.62 -3.07 0.78
N PRO A 140 6.52 -2.84 -0.55
CA PRO A 140 7.23 -1.74 -1.19
C PRO A 140 6.74 -0.36 -0.72
N LEU A 141 5.45 -0.19 -0.39
CA LEU A 141 4.94 1.06 0.17
C LEU A 141 5.56 1.38 1.53
N ILE A 142 5.64 0.40 2.45
CA ILE A 142 6.28 0.56 3.76
C ILE A 142 7.74 0.95 3.60
N LEU A 143 8.47 0.28 2.71
CA LEU A 143 9.88 0.57 2.46
C LEU A 143 10.09 1.98 1.87
N ILE A 144 9.22 2.42 0.97
CA ILE A 144 9.26 3.79 0.41
C ILE A 144 8.97 4.82 1.51
N VAL A 145 7.96 4.58 2.36
CA VAL A 145 7.62 5.49 3.47
C VAL A 145 8.75 5.54 4.49
N ALA A 146 9.33 4.40 4.87
CA ALA A 146 10.48 4.35 5.78
C ALA A 146 11.69 5.10 5.20
N GLY A 147 12.01 4.88 3.92
CA GLY A 147 13.05 5.63 3.21
C GLY A 147 12.78 7.13 3.16
N THR A 148 11.51 7.52 3.03
CA THR A 148 11.08 8.91 3.07
C THR A 148 11.34 9.53 4.44
N MET A 149 10.97 8.85 5.52
CA MET A 149 11.21 9.32 6.90
C MET A 149 12.71 9.56 7.14
N ILE A 150 13.56 8.58 6.82
CA ILE A 150 15.01 8.67 6.97
C ILE A 150 15.59 9.80 6.12
N TYR A 151 15.12 9.93 4.89
CA TYR A 151 15.59 10.99 3.98
C TYR A 151 15.30 12.39 4.56
N PHE A 152 14.11 12.62 5.07
CA PHE A 152 13.74 13.91 5.63
C PHE A 152 14.38 14.18 7.00
N GLU A 153 14.64 13.16 7.80
CA GLU A 153 15.40 13.27 9.04
C GLU A 153 16.83 13.75 8.75
N ASN A 154 17.53 13.09 7.82
CA ASN A 154 18.92 13.38 7.49
C ASN A 154 19.12 14.73 6.78
N ASN A 155 18.16 15.12 5.91
CA ASN A 155 18.28 16.34 5.12
C ASN A 155 17.66 17.58 5.78
N LYS A 156 17.23 17.47 7.06
CA LYS A 156 16.59 18.55 7.84
C LYS A 156 15.60 19.33 6.97
N LEU A 157 14.58 18.63 6.50
CA LEU A 157 13.47 19.14 5.66
C LEU A 157 13.77 20.50 5.03
N ASN A 158 14.41 20.54 3.88
CA ASN A 158 14.67 21.81 3.21
C ASN A 158 13.36 22.38 2.66
N LEU A 159 12.56 22.97 3.58
CA LEU A 159 11.22 23.52 3.32
C LEU A 159 11.24 24.79 2.45
N LYS A 160 12.42 25.22 1.98
CA LYS A 160 12.53 26.36 1.06
C LYS A 160 11.86 26.09 -0.29
N SER A 161 11.68 24.82 -0.66
CA SER A 161 10.92 24.47 -1.86
C SER A 161 9.41 24.54 -1.60
N PHE A 162 8.69 25.26 -2.43
CA PHE A 162 7.21 25.31 -2.44
C PHE A 162 6.57 23.93 -2.47
N ILE A 163 7.17 22.96 -3.19
CA ILE A 163 6.70 21.58 -3.30
C ILE A 163 6.78 20.85 -1.96
N SER A 164 7.84 21.05 -1.18
CA SER A 164 7.99 20.38 0.12
C SER A 164 7.01 20.93 1.18
N LYS A 165 6.72 22.25 1.14
CA LYS A 165 5.72 22.87 2.03
C LYS A 165 4.32 22.32 1.78
N ASN A 166 3.92 22.23 0.50
CA ASN A 166 2.62 21.67 0.13
C ASN A 166 2.53 20.17 0.46
N ALA A 167 3.62 19.42 0.30
CA ALA A 167 3.65 18.02 0.68
C ALA A 167 3.49 17.81 2.19
N VAL A 168 4.11 18.64 3.03
CA VAL A 168 3.92 18.62 4.50
C VAL A 168 2.50 18.99 4.89
N PHE A 169 1.93 20.02 4.24
CA PHE A 169 0.53 20.38 4.46
C PHE A 169 -0.42 19.24 4.09
N LEU A 170 -0.26 18.63 2.92
CA LEU A 170 -1.05 17.49 2.49
C LEU A 170 -0.87 16.29 3.42
N PHE A 171 0.34 16.04 3.91
CA PHE A 171 0.60 15.02 4.92
C PHE A 171 -0.25 15.24 6.18
N SER A 172 -0.21 16.44 6.76
CA SER A 172 -0.96 16.74 7.99
C SER A 172 -2.48 16.67 7.77
N LEU A 173 -2.96 17.14 6.61
CA LEU A 173 -4.37 17.07 6.24
C LEU A 173 -4.85 15.61 6.12
N LEU A 174 -4.11 14.77 5.38
CA LEU A 174 -4.46 13.35 5.20
C LEU A 174 -4.38 12.59 6.53
N PHE A 175 -3.39 12.90 7.38
CA PHE A 175 -3.27 12.30 8.70
C PHE A 175 -4.49 12.63 9.58
N SER A 176 -4.89 13.91 9.61
CA SER A 176 -6.05 14.37 10.38
C SER A 176 -7.36 13.78 9.86
N LEU A 177 -7.58 13.83 8.54
CA LEU A 177 -8.80 13.29 7.92
C LEU A 177 -8.93 11.79 8.14
N GLY A 178 -7.85 11.03 7.97
CA GLY A 178 -7.85 9.58 8.23
C GLY A 178 -8.19 9.26 9.68
N GLY A 179 -7.62 10.00 10.63
CA GLY A 179 -7.93 9.86 12.06
C GLY A 179 -9.40 10.14 12.39
N ILE A 180 -9.96 11.20 11.79
CA ILE A 180 -11.38 11.55 11.97
C ILE A 180 -12.30 10.45 11.39
N VAL A 181 -12.03 10.01 10.15
CA VAL A 181 -12.83 8.96 9.51
C VAL A 181 -12.78 7.66 10.32
N LEU A 182 -11.60 7.26 10.79
CA LEU A 182 -11.45 6.07 11.62
C LEU A 182 -12.22 6.19 12.93
N SER A 183 -12.16 7.36 13.59
CA SER A 183 -12.89 7.61 14.83
C SER A 183 -14.40 7.53 14.64
N LEU A 184 -14.92 8.16 13.58
CA LEU A 184 -16.35 8.10 13.24
C LEU A 184 -16.80 6.68 12.94
N PHE A 185 -15.97 5.90 12.22
CA PHE A 185 -16.26 4.50 11.95
C PHE A 185 -16.29 3.64 13.22
N LEU A 186 -15.32 3.84 14.12
CA LEU A 186 -15.32 3.15 15.42
C LEU A 186 -16.51 3.55 16.30
N CYS A 187 -16.91 4.83 16.30
CA CYS A 187 -18.13 5.28 16.98
C CYS A 187 -19.36 4.58 16.41
N TYR A 188 -19.48 4.50 15.08
CA TYR A 188 -20.58 3.80 14.42
C TYR A 188 -20.64 2.32 14.83
N LEU A 189 -19.51 1.62 14.84
CA LEU A 189 -19.46 0.23 15.28
C LEU A 189 -19.89 0.07 16.74
N LEU A 190 -19.40 0.92 17.64
CA LEU A 190 -19.75 0.87 19.06
C LEU A 190 -21.23 1.11 19.30
N ILE A 191 -21.84 2.03 18.59
CA ILE A 191 -23.28 2.31 18.72
C ILE A 191 -24.12 1.11 18.26
N ASN A 192 -23.72 0.42 17.20
CA ASN A 192 -24.50 -0.66 16.62
C ASN A 192 -24.27 -2.04 17.27
N PHE A 193 -23.09 -2.27 17.86
CA PHE A 193 -22.71 -3.59 18.37
C PHE A 193 -22.62 -3.71 19.89
N ASN A 194 -22.76 -2.62 20.64
CA ASN A 194 -22.67 -2.65 22.09
C ASN A 194 -24.06 -2.44 22.73
N GLU A 195 -24.49 -3.38 23.58
CA GLU A 195 -25.77 -3.33 24.27
C GLU A 195 -25.79 -2.40 25.49
N ASN A 196 -24.62 -2.11 26.10
CA ASN A 196 -24.48 -1.26 27.29
C ASN A 196 -24.32 0.22 26.93
N LYS A 197 -25.40 0.99 27.09
CA LYS A 197 -25.40 2.43 26.77
C LYS A 197 -24.36 3.26 27.53
N THR A 198 -24.08 2.93 28.79
CA THR A 198 -23.13 3.69 29.61
C THR A 198 -21.69 3.57 29.10
N ASP A 199 -21.30 2.36 28.72
CA ASP A 199 -19.98 2.11 28.16
C ASP A 199 -19.83 2.74 26.75
N GLN A 200 -20.90 2.80 25.97
CA GLN A 200 -20.93 3.48 24.68
C GLN A 200 -20.49 4.94 24.76
N TYR A 201 -21.03 5.70 25.72
CA TYR A 201 -20.70 7.12 25.87
C TYR A 201 -19.22 7.33 26.25
N LEU A 202 -18.66 6.47 27.10
CA LEU A 202 -17.25 6.51 27.48
C LEU A 202 -16.34 6.24 26.30
N TYR A 203 -16.65 5.23 25.49
CA TYR A 203 -15.88 4.89 24.27
C TYR A 203 -15.98 6.00 23.22
N ILE A 204 -17.18 6.55 22.99
CA ILE A 204 -17.38 7.66 22.06
C ILE A 204 -16.57 8.87 22.50
N ALA A 205 -16.61 9.23 23.78
CA ALA A 205 -15.84 10.35 24.34
C ALA A 205 -14.32 10.14 24.18
N SER A 206 -13.83 8.92 24.43
CA SER A 206 -12.41 8.58 24.25
C SER A 206 -11.97 8.67 22.79
N LEU A 207 -12.79 8.25 21.86
CA LEU A 207 -12.50 8.34 20.42
C LEU A 207 -12.50 9.79 19.92
N PHE A 208 -13.42 10.63 20.39
CA PHE A 208 -13.39 12.07 20.12
C PHE A 208 -12.13 12.73 20.69
N LEU A 209 -11.72 12.35 21.90
CA LEU A 209 -10.49 12.87 22.51
C LEU A 209 -9.26 12.47 21.68
N ILE A 210 -9.16 11.22 21.25
CA ILE A 210 -8.06 10.73 20.39
C ILE A 210 -8.04 11.49 19.06
N SER A 211 -9.21 11.67 18.41
CA SER A 211 -9.32 12.42 17.15
C SER A 211 -8.88 13.87 17.32
N PHE A 212 -9.26 14.51 18.42
CA PHE A 212 -8.88 15.87 18.74
C PHE A 212 -7.37 15.99 19.00
N LEU A 213 -6.79 15.04 19.73
CA LEU A 213 -5.33 14.96 19.93
C LEU A 213 -4.57 14.78 18.62
N ILE A 214 -5.04 13.91 17.73
CA ILE A 214 -4.47 13.73 16.40
C ILE A 214 -4.50 15.03 15.61
N LEU A 215 -5.62 15.76 15.64
CA LEU A 215 -5.75 17.05 14.98
C LEU A 215 -4.77 18.08 15.54
N ILE A 216 -4.67 18.20 16.87
CA ILE A 216 -3.72 19.10 17.52
C ILE A 216 -2.29 18.76 17.14
N LEU A 217 -1.90 17.49 17.24
CA LEU A 217 -0.54 17.06 16.92
C LEU A 217 -0.19 17.35 15.45
N SER A 218 -1.14 17.18 14.53
CA SER A 218 -0.92 17.51 13.13
C SER A 218 -0.74 19.00 12.89
N ILE A 219 -1.53 19.85 13.57
CA ILE A 219 -1.40 21.32 13.50
C ILE A 219 -0.06 21.76 14.11
N LEU A 220 0.32 21.20 15.27
CA LEU A 220 1.60 21.51 15.92
C LEU A 220 2.80 21.08 15.06
N ALA A 221 2.73 19.91 14.40
CA ALA A 221 3.76 19.46 13.49
C ALA A 221 3.94 20.42 12.31
N VAL A 222 2.85 20.93 11.73
CA VAL A 222 2.90 21.94 10.65
C VAL A 222 3.44 23.28 11.18
N SER A 223 2.96 23.76 12.33
CA SER A 223 3.46 24.99 12.95
C SER A 223 4.95 24.91 13.29
N TYR A 224 5.40 23.80 13.87
CA TYR A 224 6.81 23.59 14.19
C TYR A 224 7.70 23.60 12.96
N THR A 225 7.27 22.97 11.87
CA THR A 225 8.00 23.00 10.61
C THR A 225 8.04 24.40 10.00
N HIS A 226 6.99 25.21 10.16
CA HIS A 226 6.98 26.61 9.74
C HIS A 226 7.92 27.49 10.56
N LEU A 227 7.90 27.39 11.90
CA LEU A 227 8.75 28.16 12.81
C LEU A 227 10.24 27.87 12.56
N ARG A 228 10.60 26.59 12.45
CA ARG A 228 11.98 26.19 12.19
C ARG A 228 12.49 26.62 10.80
N ALA A 229 11.60 26.75 9.82
CA ALA A 229 11.94 27.28 8.51
C ALA A 229 12.26 28.79 8.56
N HIS A 230 11.68 29.54 9.50
CA HIS A 230 11.99 30.96 9.73
C HIS A 230 13.32 31.15 10.46
N GLU A 231 13.62 30.33 11.48
CA GLU A 231 14.90 30.41 12.22
C GLU A 231 16.12 30.04 11.37
N THR A 232 15.98 29.21 10.36
CA THR A 232 17.08 28.84 9.44
C THR A 232 17.23 29.81 8.25
N ALA A 233 16.36 30.81 8.13
CA ALA A 233 16.37 31.82 7.08
C ALA A 233 16.93 33.20 7.54
N SER A 234 17.13 33.36 8.85
CA SER A 234 17.85 34.48 9.49
C SER A 234 19.34 34.10 9.71
#